data_d56638b1e730e0f09b91cec920cf7669
#
_entry.id   d56638b1e730e0f09b91cec920cf7669
#
_cell.length_a   1.000
_cell.length_b   1.000
_cell.length_c   1.000
_cell.angle_alpha   90.00
_cell.angle_beta   90.00
_cell.angle_gamma   90.00
#
_symmetry.space_group_name_H-M   'P 1'
#
loop_
_entity.id
_entity.type
_entity.pdbx_description
1 polymer ?
#
loop_
_entity_poly.entity_id
_entity_poly.type
_entity_poly.pdbx_seq_one_letter_code
_entity_poly.pdbx_strand_id
1 'polypeptide(L)'
;MAKANRASVFGKGRSFASSKGRSFASSKGRSFASSNGRSSVSSKGCSSVSSKGCSFAFGKNLFSSLGICCLFFISFLSIAVSLSSCGNKSGVGVSSSGDTIRYRYATLLTRIAHDRYDEIIINDPWKKGHVLHKYCLVKRADSAQVVGNLPVGSDVVYLPVNRAVVATAPLCQLMLWLQAPTVIKGVCDAEYVNIAELQKLIAQGTITSCGSSMAPSLEQMAVLHPQALFMSSYENGSFSMLKRLKAPVIECVEYMEPNALARAEWMRFYGLLIGKERQADSLFTQVEKSYKNLVALAAKAKQRPMVLTERVTSGTWYCPGGASSMATLLSDANARYVFAHDTHSGSLSLAPEAVVAAAHDADVWLFTYLGPRPLSKQQLLAEYHGYANIKAFRNAKIYQCSSERSTYFNEVSFHPDFLLADMIKIFHPDIISHPDIIKISHLNLGRKGNFSRYYDVFTASDKEK
;
A
#
# COMPACT_ATOMS: atom_id res chain seq x y z
N MET A 1 -36.77 51.37 19.83
CA MET A 1 -36.59 51.92 21.16
C MET A 1 -35.47 51.21 21.86
N ALA A 2 -34.49 52.00 22.17
CA ALA A 2 -33.46 52.01 23.22
C ALA A 2 -32.39 50.93 23.12
N LYS A 3 -31.13 51.21 22.69
CA LYS A 3 -30.01 51.97 23.31
C LYS A 3 -29.74 51.48 24.74
N ALA A 4 -28.57 51.10 25.17
CA ALA A 4 -27.19 51.58 25.07
C ALA A 4 -26.32 50.60 25.89
N ASN A 5 -25.09 50.40 25.59
CA ASN A 5 -23.82 51.14 25.79
C ASN A 5 -22.92 50.59 26.90
N ARG A 6 -21.64 50.39 26.54
CA ARG A 6 -20.36 50.58 27.29
C ARG A 6 -20.03 49.52 28.37
N ALA A 7 -18.79 49.13 28.55
CA ALA A 7 -17.51 49.80 28.40
C ALA A 7 -16.35 48.82 28.38
N SER A 8 -15.29 49.23 27.70
CA SER A 8 -13.91 48.80 27.72
C SER A 8 -13.26 48.76 29.12
N VAL A 9 -12.40 47.75 29.35
CA VAL A 9 -11.28 47.91 30.28
C VAL A 9 -10.01 47.42 29.63
N PHE A 10 -9.07 48.33 29.46
CA PHE A 10 -7.67 48.19 29.11
C PHE A 10 -6.92 47.49 30.25
N GLY A 11 -6.01 46.57 29.89
CA GLY A 11 -5.07 45.96 30.82
C GLY A 11 -3.80 45.51 30.10
N LYS A 12 -2.88 46.40 30.00
CA LYS A 12 -1.43 46.43 29.82
C LYS A 12 -0.69 45.12 29.69
N GLY A 13 0.14 45.09 28.65
CA GLY A 13 1.13 44.12 28.29
C GLY A 13 2.19 43.83 29.35
N ARG A 14 2.79 42.66 29.21
CA ARG A 14 4.16 42.34 29.59
C ARG A 14 4.86 41.57 28.49
N SER A 15 5.80 42.24 27.88
CA SER A 15 6.87 41.68 27.08
C SER A 15 7.71 40.72 27.95
N PHE A 16 7.95 39.52 27.47
CA PHE A 16 9.08 38.75 27.93
C PHE A 16 10.06 38.57 26.80
N ALA A 17 11.27 39.03 27.14
CA ALA A 17 12.43 39.10 26.28
C ALA A 17 13.03 37.72 25.99
N SER A 18 13.51 37.61 24.79
CA SER A 18 14.68 36.87 24.31
C SER A 18 15.57 36.26 25.40
N SER A 19 15.77 34.93 25.36
CA SER A 19 17.00 34.32 25.86
C SER A 19 17.60 33.41 24.78
N LYS A 20 18.67 33.97 24.21
CA LYS A 20 19.91 33.44 23.69
C LYS A 20 20.03 31.93 23.45
N GLY A 21 20.39 31.63 22.21
CA GLY A 21 20.89 30.37 21.73
C GLY A 21 22.07 29.81 22.55
N ARG A 22 22.09 28.48 22.59
CA ARG A 22 23.33 27.72 22.82
C ARG A 22 23.53 26.78 21.65
N SER A 23 24.52 27.15 20.87
CA SER A 23 25.22 26.31 19.93
C SER A 23 25.85 25.13 20.69
N PHE A 24 25.51 23.90 20.27
CA PHE A 24 26.35 22.75 20.62
C PHE A 24 27.32 22.49 19.50
N ALA A 25 28.58 22.64 19.87
CA ALA A 25 29.73 22.42 19.03
C ALA A 25 29.94 20.93 18.79
N SER A 26 30.28 20.63 17.56
CA SER A 26 31.02 19.50 17.02
C SER A 26 31.99 18.86 18.03
N SER A 27 31.85 17.56 18.27
CA SER A 27 32.93 16.73 18.78
C SER A 27 33.47 15.82 17.68
N LYS A 28 34.74 16.03 17.46
CA LYS A 28 35.66 15.45 16.48
C LYS A 28 35.62 13.90 16.46
N GLY A 29 35.74 13.41 15.23
CA GLY A 29 36.01 12.02 14.94
C GLY A 29 37.32 11.50 15.53
N ARG A 30 37.34 10.24 15.86
CA ARG A 30 38.55 9.44 16.01
C ARG A 30 38.57 8.43 14.87
N SER A 31 39.54 8.65 14.00
CA SER A 31 40.02 7.71 13.03
C SER A 31 40.68 6.53 13.76
N PHE A 32 40.26 5.33 13.44
CA PHE A 32 41.05 4.12 13.70
C PHE A 32 41.73 3.70 12.41
N ALA A 33 43.06 3.78 12.45
CA ALA A 33 43.92 3.27 11.40
C ALA A 33 43.94 1.74 11.42
N SER A 34 43.71 1.15 10.27
CA SER A 34 43.92 -0.25 10.01
C SER A 34 45.37 -0.51 9.66
N SER A 35 46.00 -1.39 10.41
CA SER A 35 47.33 -1.90 10.14
C SER A 35 47.34 -2.94 9.03
N ASN A 36 48.30 -2.76 8.13
CA ASN A 36 48.68 -3.64 7.04
C ASN A 36 49.05 -5.06 7.51
N GLY A 37 48.56 -6.05 6.78
CA GLY A 37 49.06 -7.41 6.74
C GLY A 37 49.18 -7.85 5.30
N ARG A 38 50.40 -7.65 4.73
CA ARG A 38 50.80 -8.28 3.46
C ARG A 38 51.12 -9.75 3.72
N SER A 39 50.63 -10.64 2.90
CA SER A 39 51.37 -11.85 2.53
C SER A 39 51.08 -12.21 1.07
N SER A 40 52.12 -12.08 0.32
CA SER A 40 52.32 -12.54 -1.06
C SER A 40 52.65 -14.04 -1.08
N VAL A 41 52.07 -14.78 -1.99
CA VAL A 41 52.67 -15.97 -2.62
C VAL A 41 51.94 -16.12 -3.97
N SER A 42 52.60 -15.76 -5.02
CA SER A 42 53.29 -16.49 -6.07
C SER A 42 52.44 -17.47 -6.90
N SER A 43 52.17 -17.00 -8.09
CA SER A 43 52.20 -17.53 -9.46
C SER A 43 52.67 -18.97 -9.70
N LYS A 44 51.98 -19.64 -10.60
CA LYS A 44 52.36 -20.49 -11.74
C LYS A 44 51.05 -21.22 -12.12
N GLY A 45 50.53 -21.23 -13.33
CA GLY A 45 51.17 -21.17 -14.62
C GLY A 45 50.60 -22.33 -15.42
N CYS A 46 50.20 -22.06 -16.68
CA CYS A 46 50.04 -22.98 -17.81
C CYS A 46 48.86 -23.97 -17.72
N SER A 47 48.11 -24.27 -18.75
CA SER A 47 48.28 -24.10 -20.21
C SER A 47 46.98 -24.50 -20.92
N SER A 48 46.76 -23.90 -22.04
CA SER A 48 45.86 -24.20 -23.12
C SER A 48 45.92 -25.63 -23.65
N VAL A 49 44.76 -26.23 -23.95
CA VAL A 49 44.60 -27.22 -25.06
C VAL A 49 43.15 -27.08 -25.51
N SER A 50 42.93 -26.49 -26.62
CA SER A 50 42.66 -26.85 -28.01
C SER A 50 41.72 -28.01 -28.24
N SER A 51 40.60 -27.65 -28.83
CA SER A 51 39.82 -28.24 -29.91
C SER A 51 39.95 -29.75 -30.18
N LYS A 52 38.79 -30.36 -30.28
CA LYS A 52 38.44 -31.18 -31.46
C LYS A 52 36.96 -31.54 -31.37
N GLY A 53 36.22 -31.14 -32.28
CA GLY A 53 35.12 -31.49 -33.03
C GLY A 53 35.03 -32.95 -33.43
N CYS A 54 33.81 -33.45 -33.36
CA CYS A 54 33.38 -34.60 -34.16
C CYS A 54 31.92 -34.39 -34.51
N SER A 55 31.75 -33.98 -35.73
CA SER A 55 30.53 -34.15 -36.51
C SER A 55 30.46 -35.60 -36.92
N PHE A 56 29.32 -36.22 -36.75
CA PHE A 56 28.95 -37.34 -37.63
C PHE A 56 27.49 -37.23 -38.03
N ALA A 57 27.35 -37.38 -39.33
CA ALA A 57 26.19 -37.13 -40.13
C ALA A 57 25.30 -38.38 -40.26
N PHE A 58 24.06 -38.10 -40.56
CA PHE A 58 23.16 -38.80 -41.49
C PHE A 58 23.11 -40.33 -41.50
N GLY A 59 21.91 -40.84 -41.28
CA GLY A 59 21.46 -42.14 -41.73
C GLY A 59 19.95 -42.20 -41.88
N LYS A 60 19.45 -41.87 -43.06
CA LYS A 60 18.09 -42.20 -43.51
C LYS A 60 18.02 -43.68 -43.79
N ASN A 61 16.88 -44.33 -43.51
CA ASN A 61 16.15 -45.33 -44.31
C ASN A 61 15.03 -45.89 -43.41
N LEU A 62 13.80 -45.72 -43.69
CA LEU A 62 12.92 -46.15 -44.79
C LEU A 62 12.39 -47.59 -44.60
N PHE A 63 11.06 -47.66 -44.56
CA PHE A 63 10.15 -48.78 -44.89
C PHE A 63 10.09 -49.97 -43.90
N SER A 64 9.01 -50.31 -43.50
CA SER A 64 7.70 -50.78 -43.90
C SER A 64 7.33 -52.02 -43.09
N SER A 65 6.21 -52.19 -42.78
CA SER A 65 5.07 -53.06 -43.00
C SER A 65 4.37 -53.42 -41.72
N LEU A 66 3.13 -53.07 -41.68
CA LEU A 66 1.94 -53.95 -41.84
C LEU A 66 1.93 -55.21 -40.98
N GLY A 67 0.88 -55.34 -40.22
CA GLY A 67 0.34 -56.63 -39.85
C GLY A 67 -0.27 -56.59 -38.43
N ILE A 68 -1.50 -56.23 -38.27
CA ILE A 68 -2.67 -57.11 -38.15
C ILE A 68 -2.71 -57.91 -36.83
N CYS A 69 -3.82 -57.74 -36.24
CA CYS A 69 -4.69 -58.60 -35.41
C CYS A 69 -4.76 -58.21 -33.95
N CYS A 70 -5.86 -57.59 -33.65
CA CYS A 70 -7.13 -58.21 -33.23
C CYS A 70 -7.13 -58.76 -31.80
N LEU A 71 -7.96 -58.10 -31.00
CA LEU A 71 -8.96 -58.71 -30.13
C LEU A 71 -8.48 -59.76 -29.12
N PHE A 72 -8.46 -59.41 -27.89
CA PHE A 72 -9.19 -60.18 -26.86
C PHE A 72 -9.72 -59.21 -25.79
N PHE A 73 -10.87 -59.08 -25.85
CA PHE A 73 -12.04 -58.90 -25.05
C PHE A 73 -12.03 -59.74 -23.77
N ILE A 74 -12.65 -59.16 -22.76
CA ILE A 74 -13.52 -59.77 -21.77
C ILE A 74 -12.91 -60.20 -20.45
N SER A 75 -13.35 -59.47 -19.45
CA SER A 75 -13.96 -59.98 -18.25
C SER A 75 -13.06 -60.63 -17.18
N PHE A 76 -12.91 -59.95 -16.07
CA PHE A 76 -13.25 -60.62 -14.82
C PHE A 76 -13.83 -59.62 -13.82
N LEU A 77 -15.05 -59.84 -13.59
CA LEU A 77 -15.94 -59.26 -12.63
C LEU A 77 -15.65 -59.90 -11.24
N SER A 78 -15.74 -59.10 -10.22
CA SER A 78 -16.08 -59.42 -8.83
C SER A 78 -15.21 -60.46 -8.09
N ILE A 79 -14.67 -60.00 -6.96
CA ILE A 79 -14.93 -60.65 -5.65
C ILE A 79 -14.68 -59.56 -4.58
N ALA A 80 -15.78 -59.18 -3.94
CA ALA A 80 -15.76 -58.53 -2.65
C ALA A 80 -15.47 -59.56 -1.57
N VAL A 81 -14.46 -59.31 -0.75
CA VAL A 81 -14.35 -59.95 0.58
C VAL A 81 -13.90 -58.89 1.57
N SER A 82 -14.82 -58.53 2.40
CA SER A 82 -14.62 -57.90 3.69
C SER A 82 -13.75 -58.74 4.59
N LEU A 83 -12.71 -58.12 5.18
CA LEU A 83 -12.18 -58.55 6.46
C LEU A 83 -11.87 -57.33 7.31
N SER A 84 -12.73 -57.17 8.28
CA SER A 84 -12.51 -56.37 9.46
C SER A 84 -11.27 -56.84 10.21
N SER A 85 -10.42 -55.91 10.59
CA SER A 85 -9.56 -56.14 11.74
C SER A 85 -9.17 -54.83 12.40
N CYS A 86 -9.69 -54.63 13.53
CA CYS A 86 -9.20 -54.01 14.79
C CYS A 86 -8.01 -53.05 14.73
N GLY A 87 -8.29 -51.81 15.09
CA GLY A 87 -7.72 -51.26 16.32
C GLY A 87 -6.31 -50.71 16.24
N ASN A 88 -6.15 -49.45 15.86
CA ASN A 88 -5.18 -48.62 16.54
C ASN A 88 -5.72 -47.18 16.59
N LYS A 89 -6.01 -46.68 17.79
CA LYS A 89 -6.35 -45.30 18.05
C LYS A 89 -5.07 -44.45 17.85
N SER A 90 -4.78 -44.09 16.63
CA SER A 90 -3.89 -42.97 16.31
C SER A 90 -4.78 -41.79 16.11
N GLY A 91 -4.55 -40.70 16.85
CA GLY A 91 -5.36 -39.50 16.81
C GLY A 91 -5.51 -38.99 15.36
N VAL A 92 -6.71 -39.08 14.85
CA VAL A 92 -7.09 -38.44 13.59
C VAL A 92 -7.15 -36.96 13.87
N GLY A 93 -6.06 -36.28 13.55
CA GLY A 93 -6.14 -34.87 13.26
C GLY A 93 -7.07 -34.72 12.06
N VAL A 94 -8.32 -34.37 12.32
CA VAL A 94 -9.28 -33.98 11.27
C VAL A 94 -8.73 -32.69 10.65
N SER A 95 -7.94 -32.82 9.60
CA SER A 95 -7.74 -31.69 8.69
C SER A 95 -9.04 -31.54 7.92
N SER A 96 -9.98 -30.77 8.47
CA SER A 96 -11.11 -30.29 7.70
C SER A 96 -10.52 -29.40 6.61
N SER A 97 -10.52 -29.87 5.37
CA SER A 97 -10.18 -29.06 4.21
C SER A 97 -11.18 -27.92 4.14
N GLY A 98 -10.78 -26.72 4.56
CA GLY A 98 -11.64 -25.55 4.42
C GLY A 98 -11.78 -25.11 2.97
N ASP A 99 -12.87 -24.45 2.63
CA ASP A 99 -13.09 -23.89 1.30
C ASP A 99 -12.26 -22.61 1.12
N THR A 100 -11.39 -22.61 0.12
CA THR A 100 -10.57 -21.43 -0.19
C THR A 100 -11.41 -20.37 -0.90
N ILE A 101 -11.60 -19.24 -0.24
CA ILE A 101 -12.25 -18.04 -0.80
C ILE A 101 -11.16 -17.13 -1.37
N ARG A 102 -11.06 -17.08 -2.69
CA ARG A 102 -10.10 -16.22 -3.37
C ARG A 102 -10.66 -14.81 -3.53
N TYR A 103 -9.85 -13.82 -3.18
CA TYR A 103 -10.11 -12.44 -3.56
C TYR A 103 -9.93 -12.29 -5.07
N ARG A 104 -10.66 -11.36 -5.67
CA ARG A 104 -10.66 -11.20 -7.13
C ARG A 104 -9.39 -10.50 -7.64
N TYR A 105 -8.86 -9.60 -6.86
CA TYR A 105 -7.71 -8.76 -7.21
C TYR A 105 -6.57 -8.90 -6.22
N ALA A 106 -6.87 -8.94 -4.93
CA ALA A 106 -5.86 -9.03 -3.88
C ALA A 106 -5.05 -10.32 -4.01
N THR A 107 -3.74 -10.19 -4.08
CA THR A 107 -2.79 -11.28 -4.31
C THR A 107 -2.06 -11.71 -3.04
N LEU A 108 -1.96 -10.80 -2.08
CA LEU A 108 -1.28 -11.05 -0.81
C LEU A 108 -2.19 -11.68 0.24
N LEU A 109 -3.49 -11.76 -0.01
CA LEU A 109 -4.50 -12.18 0.95
C LEU A 109 -5.21 -13.45 0.49
N THR A 110 -5.27 -14.46 1.36
CA THR A 110 -6.04 -15.69 1.14
C THR A 110 -6.93 -15.94 2.36
N ARG A 111 -8.20 -16.28 2.15
CA ARG A 111 -9.15 -16.70 3.18
C ARG A 111 -9.52 -18.14 2.94
N ILE A 112 -9.47 -18.96 3.97
CA ILE A 112 -9.93 -20.35 3.96
C ILE A 112 -11.04 -20.46 4.98
N ALA A 113 -12.26 -20.74 4.51
CA ALA A 113 -13.41 -20.90 5.38
C ALA A 113 -13.45 -22.31 5.95
N HIS A 114 -13.44 -22.46 7.26
CA HIS A 114 -13.68 -23.68 7.99
C HIS A 114 -15.06 -23.62 8.68
N ASP A 115 -15.51 -24.73 9.23
CA ASP A 115 -16.84 -24.81 9.85
C ASP A 115 -17.06 -23.75 10.95
N ARG A 116 -16.06 -23.47 11.79
CA ARG A 116 -16.20 -22.59 12.96
C ARG A 116 -15.22 -21.44 13.03
N TYR A 117 -14.33 -21.30 12.06
CA TYR A 117 -13.36 -20.21 11.96
C TYR A 117 -12.96 -20.00 10.51
N ASP A 118 -12.43 -18.84 10.23
CA ASP A 118 -11.75 -18.57 8.97
C ASP A 118 -10.25 -18.52 9.21
N GLU A 119 -9.46 -19.16 8.35
CA GLU A 119 -8.00 -18.95 8.32
C GLU A 119 -7.70 -17.85 7.31
N ILE A 120 -6.94 -16.85 7.73
CA ILE A 120 -6.41 -15.81 6.86
C ILE A 120 -4.91 -16.00 6.75
N ILE A 121 -4.42 -16.02 5.54
CA ILE A 121 -2.99 -16.09 5.21
C ILE A 121 -2.61 -14.80 4.50
N ILE A 122 -1.66 -14.06 5.07
CA ILE A 122 -1.04 -12.91 4.41
C ILE A 122 0.31 -13.35 3.88
N ASN A 123 0.48 -13.27 2.56
CA ASN A 123 1.74 -13.58 1.90
C ASN A 123 2.75 -12.46 2.12
N ASP A 124 4.04 -12.81 2.23
CA ASP A 124 5.12 -11.86 2.41
C ASP A 124 5.38 -11.09 1.09
N PRO A 125 5.12 -9.77 1.02
CA PRO A 125 5.32 -9.01 -0.20
C PRO A 125 6.79 -8.80 -0.57
N TRP A 126 7.71 -8.97 0.39
CA TRP A 126 9.15 -8.80 0.20
C TRP A 126 9.87 -10.11 -0.10
N LYS A 127 9.29 -11.24 0.31
CA LYS A 127 9.87 -12.59 0.15
C LYS A 127 8.91 -13.52 -0.58
N LYS A 128 9.04 -13.57 -1.88
CA LYS A 128 8.15 -14.38 -2.74
C LYS A 128 8.07 -15.85 -2.25
N GLY A 129 6.85 -16.35 -2.10
CA GLY A 129 6.59 -17.72 -1.65
C GLY A 129 6.64 -17.93 -0.14
N HIS A 130 6.89 -16.87 0.64
CA HIS A 130 6.81 -16.92 2.10
C HIS A 130 5.47 -16.36 2.59
N VAL A 131 5.10 -16.78 3.79
CA VAL A 131 3.95 -16.26 4.51
C VAL A 131 4.43 -15.21 5.50
N LEU A 132 3.83 -14.03 5.47
CA LEU A 132 4.09 -12.98 6.45
C LEU A 132 3.42 -13.29 7.77
N HIS A 133 2.11 -13.60 7.73
CA HIS A 133 1.34 -13.89 8.94
C HIS A 133 0.13 -14.80 8.64
N LYS A 134 -0.33 -15.49 9.70
CA LYS A 134 -1.55 -16.30 9.67
C LYS A 134 -2.45 -15.93 10.84
N TYR A 135 -3.74 -15.83 10.57
CA TYR A 135 -4.77 -15.59 11.59
C TYR A 135 -5.86 -16.63 11.53
N CYS A 136 -6.36 -17.00 12.71
CA CYS A 136 -7.62 -17.71 12.85
C CYS A 136 -8.68 -16.73 13.35
N LEU A 137 -9.66 -16.44 12.52
CA LEU A 137 -10.77 -15.55 12.84
C LEU A 137 -11.89 -16.36 13.45
N VAL A 138 -12.16 -16.18 14.74
CA VAL A 138 -13.12 -16.97 15.51
C VAL A 138 -14.24 -16.08 16.03
N LYS A 139 -15.50 -16.43 15.76
CA LYS A 139 -16.62 -15.73 16.39
C LYS A 139 -16.58 -15.97 17.90
N ARG A 140 -16.84 -14.95 18.71
CA ARG A 140 -16.80 -15.07 20.18
C ARG A 140 -17.69 -16.16 20.71
N ALA A 141 -18.85 -16.41 20.07
CA ALA A 141 -19.77 -17.49 20.46
C ALA A 141 -19.16 -18.89 20.30
N ASP A 142 -18.24 -19.05 19.34
CA ASP A 142 -17.65 -20.35 19.01
C ASP A 142 -16.31 -20.58 19.71
N SER A 143 -15.83 -19.60 20.49
CA SER A 143 -14.48 -19.61 21.08
C SER A 143 -14.18 -20.83 21.93
N ALA A 144 -15.14 -21.25 22.79
CA ALA A 144 -14.96 -22.43 23.66
C ALA A 144 -14.83 -23.76 22.91
N GLN A 145 -15.37 -23.83 21.69
CA GLN A 145 -15.42 -25.05 20.87
C GLN A 145 -14.22 -25.21 19.95
N VAL A 146 -13.47 -24.13 19.73
CA VAL A 146 -12.36 -24.08 18.77
C VAL A 146 -11.00 -24.10 19.46
N VAL A 147 -10.95 -23.71 20.75
CA VAL A 147 -9.70 -23.71 21.54
C VAL A 147 -9.12 -25.14 21.59
N GLY A 148 -7.87 -25.27 21.13
CA GLY A 148 -7.15 -26.55 21.06
C GLY A 148 -7.14 -27.22 19.68
N ASN A 149 -7.98 -26.76 18.73
CA ASN A 149 -8.06 -27.31 17.37
C ASN A 149 -7.62 -26.33 16.27
N LEU A 150 -7.04 -25.19 16.66
CA LEU A 150 -6.59 -24.19 15.70
C LEU A 150 -5.20 -24.53 15.13
N PRO A 151 -4.92 -24.13 13.88
CA PRO A 151 -3.62 -24.33 13.26
C PRO A 151 -2.48 -23.72 14.10
N VAL A 152 -1.42 -24.49 14.29
CA VAL A 152 -0.23 -24.03 15.01
C VAL A 152 0.43 -22.88 14.23
N GLY A 153 0.84 -21.84 14.95
CA GLY A 153 1.53 -20.69 14.37
C GLY A 153 0.60 -19.60 13.81
N SER A 154 -0.71 -19.70 14.06
CA SER A 154 -1.67 -18.65 13.73
C SER A 154 -2.05 -17.85 14.97
N ASP A 155 -2.17 -16.53 14.83
CA ASP A 155 -2.72 -15.67 15.87
C ASP A 155 -4.26 -15.72 15.83
N VAL A 156 -4.89 -15.81 17.00
CA VAL A 156 -6.35 -15.87 17.11
C VAL A 156 -6.93 -14.46 17.19
N VAL A 157 -7.88 -14.16 16.32
CA VAL A 157 -8.63 -12.90 16.33
C VAL A 157 -10.10 -13.20 16.62
N TYR A 158 -10.62 -12.71 17.74
CA TYR A 158 -12.01 -12.89 18.11
C TYR A 158 -12.90 -11.82 17.48
N LEU A 159 -13.87 -12.25 16.67
CA LEU A 159 -14.78 -11.37 15.95
C LEU A 159 -16.08 -11.07 16.73
N PRO A 160 -16.68 -9.88 16.55
CA PRO A 160 -16.06 -8.72 15.89
C PRO A 160 -15.04 -8.01 16.79
N VAL A 161 -14.06 -7.35 16.18
CA VAL A 161 -13.17 -6.42 16.86
C VAL A 161 -13.91 -5.10 17.09
N ASN A 162 -14.09 -4.73 18.36
CA ASN A 162 -14.81 -3.52 18.76
C ASN A 162 -13.92 -2.46 19.43
N ARG A 163 -12.66 -2.83 19.72
CA ARG A 163 -11.66 -1.94 20.32
C ARG A 163 -10.32 -2.19 19.62
N ALA A 164 -9.87 -1.21 18.87
CA ALA A 164 -8.63 -1.31 18.13
C ALA A 164 -7.74 -0.08 18.34
N VAL A 165 -6.43 -0.30 18.25
CA VAL A 165 -5.46 0.76 17.95
C VAL A 165 -5.12 0.66 16.48
N VAL A 166 -5.14 1.79 15.77
CA VAL A 166 -4.97 1.86 14.32
C VAL A 166 -3.81 2.79 14.00
N ALA A 167 -2.77 2.25 13.35
CA ALA A 167 -1.57 3.01 12.99
C ALA A 167 -1.57 3.49 11.53
N THR A 168 -2.67 3.32 10.79
CA THR A 168 -2.75 3.72 9.38
C THR A 168 -3.93 4.65 9.14
N ALA A 169 -3.68 5.84 8.61
CA ALA A 169 -4.73 6.80 8.30
C ALA A 169 -5.76 6.29 7.27
N PRO A 170 -5.37 5.53 6.21
CA PRO A 170 -6.34 4.92 5.30
C PRO A 170 -7.34 4.02 6.00
N LEU A 171 -6.90 3.19 6.94
CA LEU A 171 -7.81 2.29 7.66
C LEU A 171 -8.72 3.08 8.61
N CYS A 172 -8.24 4.14 9.22
CA CYS A 172 -9.08 5.06 9.99
C CYS A 172 -10.21 5.63 9.10
N GLN A 173 -9.90 6.07 7.90
CA GLN A 173 -10.88 6.58 6.94
C GLN A 173 -11.86 5.48 6.49
N LEU A 174 -11.36 4.27 6.26
CA LEU A 174 -12.21 3.13 5.93
C LEU A 174 -13.22 2.84 7.05
N MET A 175 -12.80 2.85 8.31
CA MET A 175 -13.71 2.63 9.45
C MET A 175 -14.83 3.69 9.52
N LEU A 176 -14.54 4.95 9.12
CA LEU A 176 -15.58 5.97 8.98
C LEU A 176 -16.56 5.64 7.86
N TRP A 177 -16.07 5.26 6.68
CA TRP A 177 -16.94 4.87 5.55
C TRP A 177 -17.79 3.63 5.87
N LEU A 178 -17.26 2.71 6.67
CA LEU A 178 -17.99 1.54 7.16
C LEU A 178 -18.92 1.84 8.36
N GLN A 179 -19.05 3.12 8.75
CA GLN A 179 -19.86 3.56 9.89
C GLN A 179 -19.46 2.85 11.20
N ALA A 180 -18.18 2.70 11.43
CA ALA A 180 -17.60 2.04 12.59
C ALA A 180 -16.49 2.86 13.30
N PRO A 181 -16.59 4.21 13.44
CA PRO A 181 -15.56 5.00 14.09
C PRO A 181 -15.35 4.62 15.57
N THR A 182 -16.35 4.07 16.20
CA THR A 182 -16.31 3.65 17.62
C THR A 182 -15.36 2.48 17.89
N VAL A 183 -14.94 1.75 16.84
CA VAL A 183 -13.93 0.70 16.93
C VAL A 183 -12.55 1.29 17.24
N ILE A 184 -12.25 2.48 16.75
CA ILE A 184 -10.98 3.17 16.95
C ILE A 184 -10.93 3.70 18.39
N LYS A 185 -10.06 3.14 19.23
CA LYS A 185 -9.80 3.60 20.59
C LYS A 185 -8.48 4.35 20.73
N GLY A 186 -7.53 4.04 19.87
CA GLY A 186 -6.25 4.72 19.77
C GLY A 186 -5.76 4.82 18.35
N VAL A 187 -4.96 5.83 18.07
CA VAL A 187 -4.26 6.04 16.80
C VAL A 187 -2.79 6.31 17.05
N CYS A 188 -1.94 5.86 16.14
CA CYS A 188 -0.56 6.33 16.08
C CYS A 188 -0.46 7.51 15.11
N ASP A 189 0.63 8.29 15.24
CA ASP A 189 0.91 9.44 14.37
C ASP A 189 -0.30 10.38 14.22
N ALA A 190 -0.96 10.68 15.35
CA ALA A 190 -2.22 11.41 15.42
C ALA A 190 -2.17 12.79 14.72
N GLU A 191 -0.99 13.43 14.69
CA GLU A 191 -0.72 14.69 14.01
C GLU A 191 -0.82 14.60 12.48
N TYR A 192 -0.63 13.40 11.91
CA TYR A 192 -0.74 13.14 10.47
C TYR A 192 -2.11 12.59 10.05
N VAL A 193 -3.01 12.34 11.01
CA VAL A 193 -4.38 11.92 10.70
C VAL A 193 -5.19 13.13 10.23
N ASN A 194 -5.10 13.46 8.96
CA ASN A 194 -5.83 14.60 8.35
C ASN A 194 -7.30 14.22 8.05
N ILE A 195 -8.05 13.84 9.10
CA ILE A 195 -9.48 13.48 9.04
C ILE A 195 -10.21 14.29 10.12
N ALA A 196 -10.98 15.30 9.72
CA ALA A 196 -11.58 16.27 10.63
C ALA A 196 -12.42 15.64 11.74
N GLU A 197 -13.18 14.59 11.44
CA GLU A 197 -14.00 13.88 12.44
C GLU A 197 -13.13 13.20 13.49
N LEU A 198 -12.04 12.54 13.08
CA LEU A 198 -11.12 11.88 14.02
C LEU A 198 -10.32 12.89 14.81
N GLN A 199 -9.87 13.99 14.22
CA GLN A 199 -9.20 15.05 14.93
C GLN A 199 -10.08 15.63 16.06
N LYS A 200 -11.38 15.77 15.80
CA LYS A 200 -12.34 16.17 16.83
C LYS A 200 -12.42 15.15 17.97
N LEU A 201 -12.50 13.86 17.65
CA LEU A 201 -12.55 12.78 18.65
C LEU A 201 -11.25 12.65 19.45
N ILE A 202 -10.09 12.90 18.81
CA ILE A 202 -8.78 12.94 19.47
C ILE A 202 -8.73 14.15 20.43
N ALA A 203 -9.13 15.34 19.98
CA ALA A 203 -9.16 16.54 20.82
C ALA A 203 -10.10 16.42 22.01
N GLN A 204 -11.18 15.65 21.89
CA GLN A 204 -12.12 15.34 22.96
C GLN A 204 -11.64 14.22 23.91
N GLY A 205 -10.49 13.59 23.64
CA GLY A 205 -9.98 12.46 24.41
C GLY A 205 -10.76 11.14 24.21
N THR A 206 -11.68 11.09 23.24
CA THR A 206 -12.44 9.85 22.90
C THR A 206 -11.54 8.83 22.20
N ILE A 207 -10.58 9.32 21.42
CA ILE A 207 -9.53 8.52 20.78
C ILE A 207 -8.20 8.97 21.38
N THR A 208 -7.40 8.01 21.85
CA THR A 208 -6.11 8.26 22.47
C THR A 208 -5.01 8.31 21.42
N SER A 209 -4.12 9.31 21.49
CA SER A 209 -2.87 9.30 20.73
C SER A 209 -1.90 8.30 21.37
N CYS A 210 -1.46 7.31 20.62
CA CYS A 210 -0.58 6.24 21.06
C CYS A 210 0.89 6.44 20.63
N GLY A 211 1.29 7.67 20.35
CA GLY A 211 2.64 8.02 19.90
C GLY A 211 2.89 7.72 18.42
N SER A 212 4.15 7.58 18.04
CA SER A 212 4.53 7.26 16.66
C SER A 212 4.30 5.78 16.34
N SER A 213 3.90 5.46 15.10
CA SER A 213 3.80 4.08 14.62
C SER A 213 5.14 3.33 14.61
N MET A 214 6.25 4.04 14.51
CA MET A 214 7.60 3.48 14.58
C MET A 214 8.08 3.25 16.02
N ALA A 215 7.53 3.95 17.00
CA ALA A 215 7.85 3.84 18.41
C ALA A 215 6.57 4.08 19.26
N PRO A 216 5.61 3.14 19.21
CA PRO A 216 4.32 3.33 19.87
C PRO A 216 4.44 3.25 21.40
N SER A 217 3.60 4.02 22.09
CA SER A 217 3.50 4.00 23.56
C SER A 217 2.73 2.78 24.03
N LEU A 218 3.45 1.78 24.53
CA LEU A 218 2.84 0.55 25.07
C LEU A 218 1.91 0.84 26.25
N GLU A 219 2.23 1.83 27.06
CA GLU A 219 1.44 2.20 28.24
C GLU A 219 0.07 2.75 27.81
N GLN A 220 0.06 3.69 26.88
CA GLN A 220 -1.19 4.25 26.35
C GLN A 220 -2.03 3.18 25.65
N MET A 221 -1.39 2.30 24.87
CA MET A 221 -2.09 1.18 24.23
C MET A 221 -2.67 0.19 25.25
N ALA A 222 -1.93 -0.13 26.31
CA ALA A 222 -2.34 -1.10 27.34
C ALA A 222 -3.63 -0.66 28.07
N VAL A 223 -3.75 0.64 28.41
CA VAL A 223 -4.94 1.21 29.06
C VAL A 223 -6.19 1.07 28.19
N LEU A 224 -6.05 1.04 26.88
CA LEU A 224 -7.18 0.88 25.95
C LEU A 224 -7.71 -0.56 25.87
N HIS A 225 -6.98 -1.54 26.42
CA HIS A 225 -7.31 -2.95 26.33
C HIS A 225 -7.72 -3.35 24.90
N PRO A 226 -6.86 -3.15 23.88
CA PRO A 226 -7.21 -3.38 22.48
C PRO A 226 -7.47 -4.86 22.23
N GLN A 227 -8.39 -5.15 21.31
CA GLN A 227 -8.68 -6.49 20.83
C GLN A 227 -7.89 -6.83 19.57
N ALA A 228 -7.39 -5.81 18.88
CA ALA A 228 -6.47 -5.92 17.75
C ALA A 228 -5.66 -4.62 17.60
N LEU A 229 -4.47 -4.75 17.04
CA LEU A 229 -3.56 -3.66 16.71
C LEU A 229 -3.34 -3.67 15.20
N PHE A 230 -3.87 -2.70 14.48
CA PHE A 230 -3.68 -2.58 13.03
C PHE A 230 -2.42 -1.77 12.75
N MET A 231 -1.36 -2.44 12.33
CA MET A 231 -0.03 -1.86 12.17
C MET A 231 0.42 -1.95 10.71
N SER A 232 1.00 -0.88 10.18
CA SER A 232 1.62 -0.91 8.85
C SER A 232 2.94 -1.65 8.94
N SER A 233 3.04 -2.77 8.24
CA SER A 233 4.25 -3.60 8.21
C SER A 233 5.23 -3.06 7.18
N TYR A 234 6.52 -3.29 7.40
CA TYR A 234 7.59 -2.90 6.49
C TYR A 234 8.65 -3.99 6.45
N GLU A 235 9.48 -3.97 5.43
CA GLU A 235 10.52 -4.98 5.25
C GLU A 235 11.44 -5.06 6.47
N ASN A 236 11.63 -6.29 6.97
CA ASN A 236 12.41 -6.57 8.19
C ASN A 236 11.88 -5.87 9.47
N GLY A 237 10.67 -5.33 9.43
CA GLY A 237 9.99 -4.79 10.61
C GLY A 237 9.63 -5.88 11.62
N SER A 238 9.51 -5.50 12.89
CA SER A 238 9.10 -6.41 13.94
C SER A 238 8.21 -5.72 14.96
N PHE A 239 7.08 -6.33 15.25
CA PHE A 239 6.15 -5.90 16.30
C PHE A 239 6.33 -6.70 17.60
N SER A 240 7.52 -7.27 17.85
CA SER A 240 7.78 -8.11 19.02
C SER A 240 7.46 -7.42 20.35
N MET A 241 7.67 -6.10 20.45
CA MET A 241 7.32 -5.33 21.65
C MET A 241 5.81 -5.30 21.90
N LEU A 242 4.98 -5.29 20.87
CA LEU A 242 3.52 -5.24 20.97
C LEU A 242 2.91 -6.54 21.50
N LYS A 243 3.63 -7.66 21.42
CA LYS A 243 3.19 -8.95 22.01
C LYS A 243 2.87 -8.87 23.49
N ARG A 244 3.49 -7.92 24.20
CA ARG A 244 3.19 -7.65 25.62
C ARG A 244 1.76 -7.23 25.89
N LEU A 245 1.07 -6.67 24.88
CA LEU A 245 -0.32 -6.24 24.99
C LEU A 245 -1.32 -7.40 24.88
N LYS A 246 -0.86 -8.61 24.55
CA LYS A 246 -1.69 -9.82 24.39
C LYS A 246 -2.85 -9.61 23.39
N ALA A 247 -2.72 -8.67 22.48
CA ALA A 247 -3.64 -8.41 21.38
C ALA A 247 -2.97 -8.79 20.06
N PRO A 248 -3.67 -9.46 19.13
CA PRO A 248 -3.11 -9.79 17.83
C PRO A 248 -2.75 -8.52 17.06
N VAL A 249 -1.59 -8.54 16.42
CA VAL A 249 -1.18 -7.50 15.47
C VAL A 249 -1.68 -7.89 14.10
N ILE A 250 -2.51 -7.04 13.51
CA ILE A 250 -3.00 -7.19 12.13
C ILE A 250 -2.00 -6.47 11.21
N GLU A 251 -1.31 -7.25 10.41
CA GLU A 251 -0.29 -6.78 9.46
C GLU A 251 -0.96 -6.09 8.26
N CYS A 252 -0.90 -4.77 8.20
CA CYS A 252 -1.48 -3.97 7.13
C CYS A 252 -0.44 -3.80 6.00
N VAL A 253 -0.55 -4.61 4.95
CA VAL A 253 0.38 -4.61 3.79
C VAL A 253 -0.35 -4.38 2.45
N GLU A 254 -1.59 -3.92 2.48
CA GLU A 254 -2.38 -3.63 1.29
C GLU A 254 -1.68 -2.66 0.32
N TYR A 255 -0.82 -1.79 0.83
CA TYR A 255 -0.07 -0.85 0.01
C TYR A 255 0.97 -1.51 -0.90
N MET A 256 1.32 -2.77 -0.64
CA MET A 256 2.24 -3.57 -1.44
C MET A 256 1.54 -4.36 -2.57
N GLU A 257 0.22 -4.30 -2.64
CA GLU A 257 -0.52 -4.92 -3.75
C GLU A 257 -0.17 -4.27 -5.09
N PRO A 258 -0.06 -5.07 -6.18
CA PRO A 258 0.47 -4.59 -7.46
C PRO A 258 -0.49 -3.67 -8.24
N ASN A 259 -1.76 -3.63 -7.88
CA ASN A 259 -2.73 -2.78 -8.55
C ASN A 259 -3.73 -2.13 -7.57
N ALA A 260 -4.36 -1.07 -8.02
CA ALA A 260 -5.21 -0.23 -7.18
C ALA A 260 -6.46 -0.95 -6.67
N LEU A 261 -7.10 -1.81 -7.47
CA LEU A 261 -8.26 -2.59 -7.04
C LEU A 261 -7.88 -3.73 -6.08
N ALA A 262 -6.69 -4.33 -6.25
CA ALA A 262 -6.18 -5.31 -5.29
C ALA A 262 -6.00 -4.68 -3.91
N ARG A 263 -5.40 -3.48 -3.87
CA ARG A 263 -5.25 -2.69 -2.65
C ARG A 263 -6.60 -2.35 -2.02
N ALA A 264 -7.56 -1.89 -2.81
CA ALA A 264 -8.89 -1.54 -2.33
C ALA A 264 -9.67 -2.76 -1.81
N GLU A 265 -9.48 -3.94 -2.40
CA GLU A 265 -10.22 -5.15 -2.00
C GLU A 265 -9.93 -5.60 -0.56
N TRP A 266 -8.82 -5.18 0.04
CA TRP A 266 -8.53 -5.42 1.45
C TRP A 266 -9.60 -4.83 2.39
N MET A 267 -10.42 -3.88 1.93
CA MET A 267 -11.54 -3.39 2.73
C MET A 267 -12.51 -4.51 3.15
N ARG A 268 -12.63 -5.59 2.35
CA ARG A 268 -13.44 -6.76 2.68
C ARG A 268 -12.88 -7.52 3.90
N PHE A 269 -11.56 -7.68 3.94
CA PHE A 269 -10.89 -8.30 5.09
C PHE A 269 -11.05 -7.44 6.35
N TYR A 270 -10.80 -6.13 6.25
CA TYR A 270 -10.99 -5.23 7.38
C TYR A 270 -12.45 -5.15 7.84
N GLY A 271 -13.39 -5.13 6.89
CA GLY A 271 -14.82 -5.19 7.19
C GLY A 271 -15.21 -6.46 7.94
N LEU A 272 -14.67 -7.60 7.54
CA LEU A 272 -14.87 -8.89 8.24
C LEU A 272 -14.39 -8.82 9.69
N LEU A 273 -13.18 -8.26 9.92
CA LEU A 273 -12.61 -8.13 11.26
C LEU A 273 -13.49 -7.32 12.22
N ILE A 274 -14.12 -6.26 11.73
CA ILE A 274 -14.93 -5.34 12.55
C ILE A 274 -16.44 -5.60 12.47
N GLY A 275 -16.86 -6.70 11.87
CA GLY A 275 -18.29 -7.08 11.73
C GLY A 275 -19.08 -6.20 10.76
N LYS A 276 -18.41 -5.63 9.74
CA LYS A 276 -18.96 -4.76 8.70
C LYS A 276 -18.78 -5.34 7.29
N GLU A 277 -18.80 -6.66 7.18
CA GLU A 277 -18.52 -7.38 5.93
C GLU A 277 -19.44 -6.93 4.78
N ARG A 278 -20.76 -6.87 5.03
CA ARG A 278 -21.73 -6.45 3.99
C ARG A 278 -21.50 -5.01 3.52
N GLN A 279 -21.18 -4.10 4.44
CA GLN A 279 -20.89 -2.71 4.10
C GLN A 279 -19.61 -2.60 3.27
N ALA A 280 -18.57 -3.36 3.64
CA ALA A 280 -17.30 -3.40 2.91
C ALA A 280 -17.48 -4.00 1.50
N ASP A 281 -18.27 -5.06 1.35
CA ASP A 281 -18.59 -5.65 0.06
C ASP A 281 -19.37 -4.67 -0.85
N SER A 282 -20.35 -3.98 -0.28
CA SER A 282 -21.10 -2.95 -1.01
C SER A 282 -20.20 -1.79 -1.45
N LEU A 283 -19.35 -1.31 -0.55
CA LEU A 283 -18.40 -0.23 -0.85
C LEU A 283 -17.41 -0.64 -1.93
N PHE A 284 -16.80 -1.82 -1.80
CA PHE A 284 -15.88 -2.33 -2.82
C PHE A 284 -16.54 -2.48 -4.20
N THR A 285 -17.76 -3.00 -4.24
CA THR A 285 -18.51 -3.15 -5.50
C THR A 285 -18.75 -1.80 -6.18
N GLN A 286 -19.04 -0.76 -5.41
CA GLN A 286 -19.20 0.61 -5.93
C GLN A 286 -17.88 1.16 -6.46
N VAL A 287 -16.78 1.00 -5.70
CA VAL A 287 -15.43 1.44 -6.09
C VAL A 287 -14.97 0.71 -7.35
N GLU A 288 -15.14 -0.61 -7.40
CA GLU A 288 -14.79 -1.43 -8.58
C GLU A 288 -15.52 -0.97 -9.83
N LYS A 289 -16.84 -0.76 -9.72
CA LYS A 289 -17.67 -0.29 -10.84
C LYS A 289 -17.24 1.10 -11.30
N SER A 290 -17.03 2.03 -10.36
CA SER A 290 -16.57 3.39 -10.64
C SER A 290 -15.21 3.37 -11.34
N TYR A 291 -14.26 2.63 -10.78
CA TYR A 291 -12.91 2.49 -11.33
C TYR A 291 -12.92 1.95 -12.76
N LYS A 292 -13.64 0.86 -13.03
CA LYS A 292 -13.73 0.25 -14.36
C LYS A 292 -14.38 1.18 -15.40
N ASN A 293 -15.39 1.92 -14.99
CA ASN A 293 -16.03 2.91 -15.88
C ASN A 293 -15.04 4.02 -16.27
N LEU A 294 -14.23 4.47 -15.30
CA LEU A 294 -13.19 5.49 -15.54
C LEU A 294 -12.08 4.97 -16.47
N VAL A 295 -11.62 3.72 -16.28
CA VAL A 295 -10.65 3.08 -17.18
C VAL A 295 -11.20 3.02 -18.60
N ALA A 296 -12.44 2.56 -18.77
CA ALA A 296 -13.10 2.50 -20.08
C ALA A 296 -13.29 3.87 -20.72
N LEU A 297 -13.49 4.91 -19.91
CA LEU A 297 -13.57 6.29 -20.37
C LEU A 297 -12.20 6.81 -20.81
N ALA A 298 -11.15 6.63 -19.98
CA ALA A 298 -9.80 7.05 -20.28
C ALA A 298 -9.26 6.41 -21.57
N ALA A 299 -9.61 5.16 -21.84
CA ALA A 299 -9.22 4.45 -23.06
C ALA A 299 -9.74 5.09 -24.35
N LYS A 300 -10.77 5.97 -24.30
CA LYS A 300 -11.29 6.71 -25.43
C LYS A 300 -10.46 7.96 -25.79
N ALA A 301 -9.57 8.39 -24.89
CA ALA A 301 -8.74 9.55 -25.14
C ALA A 301 -7.69 9.26 -26.23
N LYS A 302 -7.53 10.22 -27.14
CA LYS A 302 -6.66 10.06 -28.31
C LYS A 302 -5.17 10.14 -27.99
N GLN A 303 -4.82 10.88 -26.95
CA GLN A 303 -3.43 11.11 -26.56
C GLN A 303 -3.08 10.32 -25.30
N ARG A 304 -1.82 9.93 -25.19
CA ARG A 304 -1.26 9.25 -24.04
C ARG A 304 -0.04 10.04 -23.55
N PRO A 305 -0.24 11.03 -22.64
CA PRO A 305 0.87 11.85 -22.16
C PRO A 305 1.89 11.02 -21.40
N MET A 306 3.17 11.40 -21.48
CA MET A 306 4.23 10.84 -20.66
C MET A 306 4.26 11.53 -19.31
N VAL A 307 4.21 10.75 -18.25
CA VAL A 307 4.08 11.24 -16.87
C VAL A 307 5.33 10.91 -16.07
N LEU A 308 5.86 11.94 -15.41
CA LEU A 308 6.85 11.83 -14.34
C LEU A 308 6.14 11.96 -12.99
N THR A 309 6.60 11.19 -12.01
CA THR A 309 6.09 11.25 -10.64
C THR A 309 7.19 11.57 -9.65
N GLU A 310 6.76 12.09 -8.48
CA GLU A 310 7.60 12.43 -7.33
C GLU A 310 8.71 13.47 -7.64
N ARG A 311 9.54 13.78 -6.66
CA ARG A 311 10.60 14.79 -6.75
C ARG A 311 11.83 14.38 -5.92
N VAL A 312 12.91 15.11 -6.05
CA VAL A 312 14.12 14.90 -5.26
C VAL A 312 13.79 15.09 -3.77
N THR A 313 14.25 14.17 -2.96
CA THR A 313 14.17 14.25 -1.50
C THR A 313 15.51 13.83 -0.92
N SER A 314 16.19 14.74 -0.19
CA SER A 314 17.51 14.48 0.37
C SER A 314 18.53 13.95 -0.64
N GLY A 315 18.54 14.52 -1.85
CA GLY A 315 19.50 14.17 -2.91
C GLY A 315 19.15 12.91 -3.72
N THR A 316 18.05 12.23 -3.42
CA THR A 316 17.58 11.02 -4.13
C THR A 316 16.19 11.26 -4.69
N TRP A 317 15.93 10.72 -5.88
CA TRP A 317 14.57 10.72 -6.46
C TRP A 317 13.94 9.34 -6.29
N TYR A 318 12.92 9.28 -5.44
CA TYR A 318 12.19 8.05 -5.19
C TYR A 318 11.00 7.94 -6.14
N CYS A 319 11.15 7.15 -7.20
CA CYS A 319 10.08 6.92 -8.18
C CYS A 319 9.37 5.59 -7.92
N PRO A 320 8.06 5.47 -8.11
CA PRO A 320 7.38 4.18 -8.14
C PRO A 320 8.00 3.26 -9.20
N GLY A 321 8.22 1.99 -8.88
CA GLY A 321 8.65 1.00 -9.88
C GLY A 321 7.58 0.76 -10.93
N GLY A 322 7.97 0.23 -12.09
CA GLY A 322 7.06 0.01 -13.22
C GLY A 322 6.00 -1.07 -12.97
N ALA A 323 6.23 -1.98 -12.03
CA ALA A 323 5.25 -2.98 -11.59
C ALA A 323 4.47 -2.55 -10.32
N SER A 324 4.53 -1.27 -9.92
CA SER A 324 3.80 -0.74 -8.77
C SER A 324 2.33 -0.45 -9.08
N SER A 325 1.52 -0.33 -8.02
CA SER A 325 0.12 0.09 -8.14
C SER A 325 -0.04 1.49 -8.74
N MET A 326 0.93 2.39 -8.52
CA MET A 326 0.94 3.72 -9.13
C MET A 326 1.19 3.65 -10.65
N ALA A 327 2.15 2.82 -11.10
CA ALA A 327 2.41 2.63 -12.52
C ALA A 327 1.20 2.02 -13.24
N THR A 328 0.53 1.05 -12.61
CA THR A 328 -0.73 0.48 -13.10
C THR A 328 -1.83 1.56 -13.20
N LEU A 329 -1.98 2.39 -12.17
CA LEU A 329 -2.97 3.47 -12.15
C LEU A 329 -2.74 4.51 -13.26
N LEU A 330 -1.48 4.88 -13.51
CA LEU A 330 -1.12 5.76 -14.64
C LEU A 330 -1.48 5.14 -15.98
N SER A 331 -1.23 3.84 -16.16
CA SER A 331 -1.64 3.10 -17.36
C SER A 331 -3.16 3.05 -17.51
N ASP A 332 -3.90 2.82 -16.42
CA ASP A 332 -5.36 2.79 -16.38
C ASP A 332 -5.97 4.18 -16.68
N ALA A 333 -5.25 5.25 -16.34
CA ALA A 333 -5.57 6.61 -16.73
C ALA A 333 -5.18 6.93 -18.20
N ASN A 334 -4.81 5.95 -19.02
CA ASN A 334 -4.34 6.07 -20.40
C ASN A 334 -3.14 7.03 -20.56
N ALA A 335 -2.18 6.95 -19.63
CA ALA A 335 -0.91 7.65 -19.70
C ALA A 335 0.25 6.70 -19.93
N ARG A 336 1.43 7.24 -20.23
CA ARG A 336 2.71 6.52 -20.27
C ARG A 336 3.53 6.93 -19.07
N TYR A 337 4.01 5.98 -18.32
CA TYR A 337 4.88 6.26 -17.20
C TYR A 337 6.36 6.20 -17.62
N VAL A 338 7.18 7.14 -17.16
CA VAL A 338 8.61 7.24 -17.51
C VAL A 338 9.36 5.93 -17.24
N PHE A 339 9.04 5.24 -16.12
CA PHE A 339 9.67 3.97 -15.72
C PHE A 339 8.76 2.76 -15.89
N ALA A 340 7.83 2.78 -16.85
CA ALA A 340 6.86 1.68 -17.08
C ALA A 340 7.51 0.32 -17.40
N HIS A 341 8.75 0.29 -17.86
CA HIS A 341 9.48 -0.94 -18.19
C HIS A 341 10.25 -1.54 -16.99
N ASP A 342 10.29 -0.83 -15.88
CA ASP A 342 10.88 -1.35 -14.66
C ASP A 342 10.01 -2.46 -14.07
N THR A 343 10.63 -3.49 -13.47
CA THR A 343 9.92 -4.67 -12.97
C THR A 343 9.70 -4.68 -11.46
N HIS A 344 10.18 -3.66 -10.75
CA HIS A 344 9.99 -3.55 -9.30
C HIS A 344 8.59 -3.06 -8.95
N SER A 345 8.01 -3.61 -7.91
CA SER A 345 6.73 -3.16 -7.35
C SER A 345 6.89 -2.03 -6.30
N GLY A 346 8.09 -1.90 -5.72
CA GLY A 346 8.42 -0.88 -4.72
C GLY A 346 8.93 0.43 -5.34
N SER A 347 9.47 1.29 -4.48
CA SER A 347 10.12 2.54 -4.90
C SER A 347 11.54 2.29 -5.41
N LEU A 348 11.86 2.94 -6.52
CA LEU A 348 13.22 3.02 -7.08
C LEU A 348 13.94 4.19 -6.44
N SER A 349 15.14 3.98 -5.92
CA SER A 349 16.04 5.04 -5.44
C SER A 349 17.00 5.42 -6.57
N LEU A 350 16.73 6.54 -7.22
CA LEU A 350 17.45 6.96 -8.43
C LEU A 350 18.26 8.25 -8.22
N ALA A 351 19.38 8.36 -8.94
CA ALA A 351 20.10 9.63 -9.04
C ALA A 351 19.22 10.65 -9.80
N PRO A 352 19.12 11.90 -9.33
CA PRO A 352 18.32 12.93 -9.98
C PRO A 352 18.63 13.14 -11.46
N GLU A 353 19.89 13.03 -11.85
CA GLU A 353 20.37 13.19 -13.22
C GLU A 353 19.81 12.10 -14.14
N ALA A 354 19.76 10.85 -13.65
CA ALA A 354 19.22 9.74 -14.39
C ALA A 354 17.71 9.91 -14.64
N VAL A 355 16.97 10.42 -13.63
CA VAL A 355 15.54 10.70 -13.76
C VAL A 355 15.30 11.84 -14.74
N VAL A 356 16.07 12.94 -14.66
CA VAL A 356 15.95 14.06 -15.60
C VAL A 356 16.22 13.61 -17.05
N ALA A 357 17.25 12.78 -17.26
CA ALA A 357 17.53 12.22 -18.58
C ALA A 357 16.37 11.38 -19.12
N ALA A 358 15.80 10.49 -18.29
CA ALA A 358 14.67 9.64 -18.67
C ALA A 358 13.36 10.43 -18.86
N ALA A 359 13.15 11.51 -18.09
CA ALA A 359 11.95 12.31 -18.07
C ALA A 359 12.06 13.61 -18.87
N HIS A 360 13.10 13.81 -19.69
CA HIS A 360 13.33 15.04 -20.45
C HIS A 360 12.07 15.47 -21.23
N ASP A 361 11.40 14.54 -21.87
CA ASP A 361 10.21 14.77 -22.69
C ASP A 361 8.88 14.49 -21.98
N ALA A 362 8.89 14.33 -20.64
CA ALA A 362 7.67 14.15 -19.88
C ALA A 362 6.70 15.31 -20.07
N ASP A 363 5.46 14.99 -20.42
CA ASP A 363 4.39 15.98 -20.71
C ASP A 363 3.79 16.54 -19.43
N VAL A 364 3.72 15.73 -18.39
CA VAL A 364 3.09 16.03 -17.09
C VAL A 364 4.00 15.57 -15.96
N TRP A 365 4.07 16.37 -14.91
CA TRP A 365 4.78 16.05 -13.69
C TRP A 365 3.85 16.10 -12.48
N LEU A 366 3.70 14.98 -11.77
CA LEU A 366 2.87 14.83 -10.56
C LEU A 366 3.79 14.54 -9.37
N PHE A 367 3.59 15.21 -8.25
CA PHE A 367 4.29 14.84 -7.01
C PHE A 367 3.52 15.22 -5.75
N THR A 368 3.92 14.59 -4.65
CA THR A 368 3.43 14.91 -3.31
C THR A 368 4.45 15.80 -2.58
N TYR A 369 3.96 16.67 -1.70
CA TYR A 369 4.79 17.52 -0.84
C TYR A 369 4.14 17.74 0.52
N LEU A 370 4.96 18.03 1.53
CA LEU A 370 4.48 18.44 2.85
C LEU A 370 4.53 19.97 2.93
N GLY A 371 3.41 20.58 3.24
CA GLY A 371 3.32 22.02 3.45
C GLY A 371 1.95 22.61 3.10
N PRO A 372 1.69 23.84 3.60
CA PRO A 372 0.38 24.48 3.45
C PRO A 372 0.15 25.14 2.10
N ARG A 373 1.20 25.33 1.28
CA ARG A 373 1.11 26.00 -0.04
C ARG A 373 1.91 25.25 -1.09
N PRO A 374 1.47 25.25 -2.36
CA PRO A 374 2.25 24.69 -3.46
C PRO A 374 3.64 25.33 -3.57
N LEU A 375 4.61 24.54 -3.97
CA LEU A 375 5.99 25.01 -4.21
C LEU A 375 6.03 25.85 -5.48
N SER A 376 6.71 27.00 -5.45
CA SER A 376 6.97 27.82 -6.63
C SER A 376 8.05 27.20 -7.52
N LYS A 377 8.16 27.64 -8.79
CA LYS A 377 9.29 27.24 -9.66
C LYS A 377 10.64 27.58 -9.07
N GLN A 378 10.74 28.74 -8.41
CA GLN A 378 11.97 29.16 -7.76
C GLN A 378 12.37 28.21 -6.62
N GLN A 379 11.40 27.80 -5.80
CA GLN A 379 11.66 26.83 -4.72
C GLN A 379 12.07 25.46 -5.27
N LEU A 380 11.41 25.00 -6.32
CA LEU A 380 11.79 23.75 -7.00
C LEU A 380 13.21 23.83 -7.58
N LEU A 381 13.58 24.94 -8.24
CA LEU A 381 14.93 25.14 -8.77
C LEU A 381 15.99 25.28 -7.67
N ALA A 382 15.63 25.84 -6.52
CA ALA A 382 16.51 25.88 -5.36
C ALA A 382 16.75 24.49 -4.75
N GLU A 383 15.77 23.61 -4.85
CA GLU A 383 15.90 22.19 -4.43
C GLU A 383 16.81 21.42 -5.41
N TYR A 384 16.57 21.55 -6.72
CA TYR A 384 17.38 20.90 -7.74
C TYR A 384 17.26 21.63 -9.11
N HIS A 385 18.36 22.19 -9.59
CA HIS A 385 18.41 22.95 -10.83
C HIS A 385 18.05 22.14 -12.08
N GLY A 386 18.32 20.82 -12.07
CA GLY A 386 18.05 19.92 -13.17
C GLY A 386 16.58 19.86 -13.60
N TYR A 387 15.64 20.25 -12.75
CA TYR A 387 14.22 20.33 -13.11
C TYR A 387 13.94 21.19 -14.33
N ALA A 388 14.76 22.23 -14.59
CA ALA A 388 14.63 23.08 -15.76
C ALA A 388 14.72 22.32 -17.10
N ASN A 389 15.35 21.14 -17.10
CA ASN A 389 15.53 20.33 -18.30
C ASN A 389 14.30 19.46 -18.62
N ILE A 390 13.30 19.40 -17.74
CA ILE A 390 12.08 18.59 -17.91
C ILE A 390 11.04 19.40 -18.69
N LYS A 391 10.48 18.83 -19.76
CA LYS A 391 9.44 19.49 -20.59
C LYS A 391 8.23 19.95 -19.77
N ALA A 392 7.73 19.10 -18.85
CA ALA A 392 6.62 19.43 -17.96
C ALA A 392 6.93 20.65 -17.07
N PHE A 393 8.16 20.80 -16.59
CA PHE A 393 8.58 21.95 -15.81
C PHE A 393 8.61 23.23 -16.68
N ARG A 394 9.20 23.17 -17.87
CA ARG A 394 9.25 24.32 -18.81
C ARG A 394 7.85 24.81 -19.17
N ASN A 395 6.94 23.87 -19.43
CA ASN A 395 5.57 24.13 -19.86
C ASN A 395 4.59 24.40 -18.72
N ALA A 396 5.07 24.44 -17.46
CA ALA A 396 4.24 24.61 -16.27
C ALA A 396 3.13 23.56 -16.11
N LYS A 397 3.34 22.34 -16.63
CA LYS A 397 2.44 21.19 -16.47
C LYS A 397 2.82 20.39 -15.22
N ILE A 398 2.82 21.07 -14.08
CA ILE A 398 3.20 20.54 -12.76
C ILE A 398 1.93 20.52 -11.90
N TYR A 399 1.68 19.38 -11.28
CA TYR A 399 0.53 19.18 -10.40
C TYR A 399 1.05 18.66 -9.05
N GLN A 400 0.71 19.38 -8.00
CA GLN A 400 1.27 19.18 -6.67
C GLN A 400 0.18 18.76 -5.70
N CYS A 401 0.38 17.69 -4.95
CA CYS A 401 -0.53 17.22 -3.93
C CYS A 401 0.05 17.50 -2.53
N SER A 402 -0.58 18.37 -1.76
CA SER A 402 -0.19 18.62 -0.37
C SER A 402 -0.66 17.47 0.52
N SER A 403 0.27 16.77 1.19
CA SER A 403 -0.06 15.75 2.19
C SER A 403 -0.70 16.32 3.45
N GLU A 404 -0.49 17.62 3.73
CA GLU A 404 -1.07 18.31 4.88
C GLU A 404 -2.52 18.75 4.62
N ARG A 405 -2.84 19.22 3.40
CA ARG A 405 -4.16 19.79 3.08
C ARG A 405 -5.08 18.82 2.35
N SER A 406 -4.53 17.82 1.70
CA SER A 406 -5.26 16.85 0.89
C SER A 406 -5.57 15.60 1.72
N THR A 407 -6.70 14.97 1.42
CA THR A 407 -7.08 13.66 1.96
C THR A 407 -6.49 12.49 1.15
N TYR A 408 -5.54 12.76 0.27
CA TYR A 408 -4.92 11.79 -0.63
C TYR A 408 -4.51 10.50 0.09
N PHE A 409 -3.66 10.62 1.11
CA PHE A 409 -3.16 9.45 1.84
C PHE A 409 -4.23 8.72 2.64
N ASN A 410 -5.32 9.39 3.01
CA ASN A 410 -6.41 8.76 3.75
C ASN A 410 -7.32 7.92 2.85
N GLU A 411 -7.46 8.29 1.58
CA GLU A 411 -8.53 7.82 0.71
C GLU A 411 -8.08 6.87 -0.38
N VAL A 412 -6.93 7.14 -1.00
CA VAL A 412 -6.49 6.47 -2.24
C VAL A 412 -6.35 4.95 -2.10
N SER A 413 -6.05 4.45 -0.90
CA SER A 413 -5.95 3.00 -0.67
C SER A 413 -7.26 2.29 -0.95
N PHE A 414 -8.40 2.86 -0.55
CA PHE A 414 -9.71 2.22 -0.64
C PHE A 414 -10.65 2.90 -1.64
N HIS A 415 -10.30 4.11 -2.11
CA HIS A 415 -10.98 4.82 -3.20
C HIS A 415 -10.00 5.23 -4.31
N PRO A 416 -9.35 4.26 -4.98
CA PRO A 416 -8.45 4.57 -6.08
C PRO A 416 -9.16 5.22 -7.28
N ASP A 417 -10.47 5.03 -7.40
CA ASP A 417 -11.32 5.68 -8.41
C ASP A 417 -11.31 7.21 -8.30
N PHE A 418 -11.16 7.77 -7.09
CA PHE A 418 -11.02 9.21 -6.91
C PHE A 418 -9.71 9.73 -7.52
N LEU A 419 -8.60 9.04 -7.28
CA LEU A 419 -7.31 9.42 -7.86
C LEU A 419 -7.30 9.21 -9.38
N LEU A 420 -7.88 8.12 -9.85
CA LEU A 420 -8.02 7.85 -11.28
C LEU A 420 -8.82 8.96 -11.98
N ALA A 421 -9.92 9.42 -11.38
CA ALA A 421 -10.71 10.52 -11.91
C ALA A 421 -9.91 11.82 -11.99
N ASP A 422 -9.09 12.13 -10.98
CA ASP A 422 -8.21 13.30 -10.99
C ASP A 422 -7.14 13.20 -12.07
N MET A 423 -6.52 12.03 -12.22
CA MET A 423 -5.53 11.79 -13.26
C MET A 423 -6.14 11.93 -14.66
N ILE A 424 -7.34 11.39 -14.89
CA ILE A 424 -8.04 11.55 -16.17
C ILE A 424 -8.30 13.03 -16.49
N LYS A 425 -8.72 13.83 -15.53
CA LYS A 425 -8.91 15.28 -15.71
C LYS A 425 -7.61 15.99 -16.08
N ILE A 426 -6.50 15.59 -15.46
CA ILE A 426 -5.19 16.18 -15.71
C ILE A 426 -4.66 15.79 -17.10
N PHE A 427 -4.81 14.53 -17.46
CA PHE A 427 -4.22 13.97 -18.67
C PHE A 427 -5.07 14.20 -19.92
N HIS A 428 -6.39 14.26 -19.75
CA HIS A 428 -7.38 14.27 -20.81
C HIS A 428 -8.44 15.38 -20.58
N PRO A 429 -8.07 16.65 -20.67
CA PRO A 429 -9.00 17.75 -20.39
C PRO A 429 -10.20 17.80 -21.35
N ASP A 430 -10.11 17.16 -22.51
CA ASP A 430 -11.18 17.04 -23.50
C ASP A 430 -12.35 16.14 -23.05
N ILE A 431 -12.13 15.23 -22.10
CA ILE A 431 -13.18 14.34 -21.58
C ILE A 431 -13.68 14.73 -20.18
N ILE A 432 -13.26 15.86 -19.66
CA ILE A 432 -13.59 16.35 -18.28
C ILE A 432 -15.11 16.45 -18.03
N SER A 433 -15.88 16.82 -19.04
CA SER A 433 -17.34 17.01 -18.92
C SER A 433 -18.10 15.69 -18.84
N HIS A 434 -17.44 14.55 -18.91
CA HIS A 434 -18.13 13.27 -18.86
C HIS A 434 -18.84 13.05 -17.49
N PRO A 435 -20.12 12.60 -17.48
CA PRO A 435 -20.92 12.46 -16.27
C PRO A 435 -20.26 11.64 -15.14
N ASP A 436 -19.51 10.60 -15.47
CA ASP A 436 -18.84 9.76 -14.46
C ASP A 436 -17.74 10.53 -13.71
N ILE A 437 -16.95 11.35 -14.43
CA ILE A 437 -15.93 12.22 -13.80
C ILE A 437 -16.59 13.29 -12.95
N ILE A 438 -17.64 13.92 -13.46
CA ILE A 438 -18.39 14.95 -12.74
C ILE A 438 -18.99 14.39 -11.47
N LYS A 439 -19.61 13.21 -11.54
CA LYS A 439 -20.23 12.54 -10.39
C LYS A 439 -19.23 12.29 -9.25
N ILE A 440 -18.04 11.76 -9.58
CA ILE A 440 -16.99 11.51 -8.58
C ILE A 440 -16.45 12.84 -8.04
N SER A 441 -16.29 13.84 -8.88
CA SER A 441 -15.83 15.17 -8.47
C SER A 441 -16.80 15.86 -7.51
N HIS A 442 -18.10 15.70 -7.71
CA HIS A 442 -19.13 16.32 -6.86
C HIS A 442 -19.27 15.66 -5.48
N LEU A 443 -19.01 14.37 -5.35
CA LEU A 443 -19.04 13.68 -4.05
C LEU A 443 -18.01 14.26 -3.04
N ASN A 444 -17.13 15.13 -3.49
CA ASN A 444 -15.96 15.59 -2.74
C ASN A 444 -15.72 17.10 -2.72
N LEU A 445 -16.75 17.89 -2.96
CA LEU A 445 -16.67 19.36 -3.00
C LEU A 445 -16.55 20.00 -1.60
N GLY A 446 -15.49 19.64 -0.85
CA GLY A 446 -15.05 20.48 0.27
C GLY A 446 -14.34 21.77 -0.17
N ARG A 447 -13.93 21.89 -1.44
CA ARG A 447 -13.24 23.07 -2.01
C ARG A 447 -14.00 23.62 -3.20
N LYS A 448 -14.73 24.70 -2.99
CA LYS A 448 -15.32 25.48 -4.10
C LYS A 448 -14.21 25.93 -5.05
N GLY A 449 -14.29 25.53 -6.31
CA GLY A 449 -13.45 26.03 -7.40
C GLY A 449 -12.20 25.24 -7.77
N ASN A 450 -11.88 24.12 -7.10
CA ASN A 450 -10.73 23.30 -7.49
C ASN A 450 -11.10 22.29 -8.59
N PHE A 451 -10.30 22.30 -9.65
CA PHE A 451 -10.38 21.39 -10.78
C PHE A 451 -10.15 19.92 -10.40
N SER A 452 -9.33 19.66 -9.40
CA SER A 452 -8.90 18.35 -8.91
C SER A 452 -9.21 18.20 -7.42
N ARG A 453 -9.45 16.96 -6.98
CA ARG A 453 -9.65 16.62 -5.58
C ARG A 453 -8.34 16.73 -4.78
N TYR A 454 -7.26 16.26 -5.34
CA TYR A 454 -5.98 16.11 -4.64
C TYR A 454 -4.91 17.09 -5.09
N TYR A 455 -4.89 17.42 -6.38
CA TYR A 455 -3.81 18.19 -6.98
C TYR A 455 -4.13 19.66 -7.14
N ASP A 456 -3.22 20.50 -6.72
CA ASP A 456 -3.19 21.92 -7.05
C ASP A 456 -2.50 22.09 -8.41
N VAL A 457 -3.11 22.88 -9.28
CA VAL A 457 -2.53 23.23 -10.59
C VAL A 457 -1.53 24.35 -10.41
N PHE A 458 -0.39 24.25 -11.05
CA PHE A 458 0.59 25.32 -11.07
C PHE A 458 0.04 26.51 -11.87
N THR A 459 -0.28 27.62 -11.20
CA THR A 459 -0.87 28.79 -11.85
C THR A 459 0.19 29.81 -12.26
N ALA A 460 -0.13 30.64 -13.28
CA ALA A 460 0.77 31.72 -13.72
C ALA A 460 1.04 32.78 -12.65
N SER A 461 0.15 32.94 -11.66
CA SER A 461 0.35 33.81 -10.51
C SER A 461 1.48 33.32 -9.56
N ASP A 462 1.90 32.08 -9.66
CA ASP A 462 3.02 31.52 -8.90
C ASP A 462 4.39 31.83 -9.57
N LYS A 463 4.37 32.61 -10.68
CA LYS A 463 5.58 33.00 -11.42
C LYS A 463 6.35 34.15 -10.77
N GLU A 464 5.76 34.91 -9.86
CA GLU A 464 6.33 36.21 -9.40
C GLU A 464 6.28 36.41 -7.85
N LYS A 465 6.17 35.36 -7.04
CA LYS A 465 6.30 35.53 -5.58
C LYS A 465 7.44 34.73 -4.99
#